data_2f357ef8bc0f7d5a0c6211d4803d77c7
#
_entry.id   2f357ef8bc0f7d5a0c6211d4803d77c7
#
_cell.length_a   1.000
_cell.length_b   1.000
_cell.length_c   1.000
_cell.angle_alpha   90.00
_cell.angle_beta   90.00
_cell.angle_gamma   90.00
#
_symmetry.space_group_name_H-M   'P 1'
#
loop_
_entity.id
_entity.type
_entity.pdbx_description
1 polymer ?
#
loop_
_entity_poly.entity_id
_entity_poly.type
_entity_poly.pdbx_seq_one_letter_code
_entity_poly.pdbx_strand_id
1 'polypeptide(L)'
;LIEETRKCKVCQKVKPLTSKYFNNRLELKTVPPFRWDCKICYNAYKRTHPGYFERKMLQHARNRARINSREFNITIDDISIPSHCPVLGIKLVHGWDDDESCPTLERIDNNVGYTPDNVMVVSALANRVKSSATWQQIIQVGKFYKDLDLNKRQAKTKKVIKSIKKIIIRQRMKELKKRK
;
A
#
# COMPACT_ATOMS: atom_id res chain seq x y z
N LEU A 1 -15.74 -30.00 24.47
CA LEU A 1 -14.73 -30.15 23.42
C LEU A 1 -13.40 -29.67 23.98
N ILE A 2 -12.40 -30.55 24.10
CA ILE A 2 -11.05 -30.18 24.55
C ILE A 2 -10.41 -29.46 23.37
N GLU A 3 -10.14 -28.15 23.52
CA GLU A 3 -9.38 -27.40 22.51
C GLU A 3 -7.95 -27.94 22.44
N GLU A 4 -7.55 -28.42 21.26
CA GLU A 4 -6.17 -28.80 21.06
C GLU A 4 -5.24 -27.60 21.26
N THR A 5 -4.17 -27.80 22.01
CA THR A 5 -3.16 -26.77 22.28
C THR A 5 -1.79 -27.18 21.76
N ARG A 6 -0.93 -26.20 21.49
CA ARG A 6 0.46 -26.42 21.08
C ARG A 6 1.41 -25.47 21.75
N LYS A 7 2.55 -25.97 22.16
CA LYS A 7 3.67 -25.19 22.64
C LYS A 7 4.44 -24.58 21.47
N CYS A 8 4.56 -23.26 21.41
CA CYS A 8 5.34 -22.57 20.39
C CYS A 8 6.83 -22.92 20.51
N LYS A 9 7.47 -23.30 19.42
CA LYS A 9 8.91 -23.69 19.40
C LYS A 9 9.85 -22.55 19.79
N VAL A 10 9.44 -21.29 19.59
CA VAL A 10 10.27 -20.10 19.83
C VAL A 10 10.06 -19.53 21.24
N CYS A 11 8.81 -19.13 21.58
CA CYS A 11 8.54 -18.49 22.88
C CYS A 11 8.14 -19.48 24.00
N GLN A 12 8.05 -20.77 23.69
CA GLN A 12 7.69 -21.85 24.62
C GLN A 12 6.31 -21.73 25.26
N LYS A 13 5.50 -20.74 24.89
CA LYS A 13 4.13 -20.55 25.41
C LYS A 13 3.17 -21.54 24.76
N VAL A 14 2.32 -22.15 25.57
CA VAL A 14 1.20 -23.01 25.11
C VAL A 14 0.06 -22.10 24.64
N LYS A 15 -0.49 -22.40 23.48
CA LYS A 15 -1.60 -21.64 22.86
C LYS A 15 -2.57 -22.58 22.17
N PRO A 16 -3.86 -22.21 22.04
CA PRO A 16 -4.83 -22.96 21.25
C PRO A 16 -4.32 -23.19 19.82
N LEU A 17 -4.50 -24.41 19.31
CA LEU A 17 -4.06 -24.81 17.98
C LEU A 17 -5.04 -24.35 16.89
N THR A 18 -5.13 -23.04 16.73
CA THR A 18 -6.06 -22.40 15.79
C THR A 18 -5.34 -21.40 14.87
N SER A 19 -6.00 -21.05 13.77
CA SER A 19 -5.53 -20.01 12.85
C SER A 19 -5.36 -18.62 13.48
N LYS A 20 -5.93 -18.39 14.67
CA LYS A 20 -5.70 -17.17 15.45
C LYS A 20 -4.26 -17.09 15.97
N TYR A 21 -3.69 -18.19 16.40
CA TYR A 21 -2.39 -18.22 17.07
C TYR A 21 -1.25 -18.76 16.18
N PHE A 22 -1.55 -19.59 15.20
CA PHE A 22 -0.56 -20.21 14.31
C PHE A 22 -0.91 -19.99 12.85
N ASN A 23 0.13 -19.82 11.99
CA ASN A 23 -0.09 -19.74 10.55
C ASN A 23 -0.38 -21.13 9.99
N ASN A 24 -1.38 -21.19 9.12
CA ASN A 24 -1.72 -22.42 8.41
C ASN A 24 -0.65 -22.78 7.36
N ARG A 25 -0.39 -24.08 7.17
CA ARG A 25 0.54 -24.63 6.18
C ARG A 25 -0.20 -25.51 5.18
N LEU A 26 -1.33 -25.06 4.67
CA LEU A 26 -2.17 -25.82 3.72
C LEU A 26 -1.42 -26.30 2.46
N GLU A 27 -0.31 -25.63 2.11
CA GLU A 27 0.51 -26.00 0.95
C GLU A 27 1.37 -27.26 1.17
N LEU A 28 1.55 -27.66 2.40
CA LEU A 28 2.29 -28.88 2.75
C LEU A 28 1.27 -29.94 3.20
N LYS A 29 1.13 -30.99 2.43
CA LYS A 29 0.31 -32.18 2.76
C LYS A 29 0.80 -32.93 4.03
N THR A 30 1.57 -32.27 4.89
CA THR A 30 2.14 -32.83 6.12
C THR A 30 1.30 -32.40 7.32
N VAL A 31 0.88 -33.35 8.10
CA VAL A 31 0.24 -33.14 9.41
C VAL A 31 1.31 -32.70 10.41
N PRO A 32 1.07 -31.65 11.19
CA PRO A 32 -0.12 -30.83 11.32
C PRO A 32 -0.14 -29.60 10.40
N PRO A 33 -1.35 -29.07 10.07
CA PRO A 33 -1.52 -27.99 9.09
C PRO A 33 -1.01 -26.63 9.58
N PHE A 34 -0.48 -26.53 10.79
CA PHE A 34 0.00 -25.29 11.39
C PHE A 34 1.52 -25.27 11.56
N ARG A 35 2.13 -24.08 11.45
CA ARG A 35 3.54 -23.86 11.77
C ARG A 35 3.84 -24.19 13.24
N TRP A 36 5.09 -24.53 13.54
CA TRP A 36 5.56 -24.78 14.91
C TRP A 36 5.80 -23.52 15.74
N ASP A 37 6.00 -22.40 15.10
CA ASP A 37 6.15 -21.06 15.68
C ASP A 37 4.80 -20.32 15.66
N CYS A 38 4.42 -19.68 16.75
CA CYS A 38 3.21 -18.88 16.80
C CYS A 38 3.34 -17.60 15.95
N LYS A 39 2.22 -17.02 15.55
CA LYS A 39 2.18 -15.83 14.69
C LYS A 39 3.04 -14.68 15.22
N ILE A 40 3.04 -14.43 16.54
CA ILE A 40 3.84 -13.36 17.14
C ILE A 40 5.33 -13.61 16.90
N CYS A 41 5.81 -14.82 17.18
CA CYS A 41 7.22 -15.18 16.98
C CYS A 41 7.62 -15.18 15.51
N TYR A 42 6.75 -15.70 14.64
CA TYR A 42 6.96 -15.66 13.20
C TYR A 42 7.01 -14.23 12.65
N ASN A 43 6.15 -13.35 13.14
CA ASN A 43 6.16 -11.95 12.71
C ASN A 43 7.37 -11.20 13.24
N ALA A 44 7.81 -11.49 14.48
CA ALA A 44 9.07 -10.96 15.00
C ALA A 44 10.27 -11.40 14.15
N TYR A 45 10.38 -12.69 13.83
CA TYR A 45 11.41 -13.21 12.94
C TYR A 45 11.46 -12.47 11.60
N LYS A 46 10.31 -12.26 10.96
CA LYS A 46 10.23 -11.55 9.67
C LYS A 46 10.75 -10.12 9.75
N ARG A 47 10.47 -9.41 10.86
CA ARG A 47 10.89 -8.01 11.04
C ARG A 47 12.40 -7.88 11.30
N THR A 48 13.00 -8.88 11.92
CA THR A 48 14.38 -8.83 12.38
C THR A 48 15.36 -9.56 11.47
N HIS A 49 14.85 -10.39 10.52
CA HIS A 49 15.73 -11.20 9.67
C HIS A 49 16.19 -10.40 8.45
N PRO A 50 17.51 -10.10 8.34
CA PRO A 50 18.04 -9.32 7.22
C PRO A 50 17.67 -9.92 5.87
N GLY A 51 17.26 -9.09 4.91
CA GLY A 51 16.90 -9.51 3.55
C GLY A 51 15.63 -10.37 3.45
N TYR A 52 14.83 -10.50 4.51
CA TYR A 52 13.60 -11.32 4.45
C TYR A 52 12.60 -10.77 3.43
N PHE A 53 12.40 -9.46 3.41
CA PHE A 53 11.42 -8.82 2.54
C PHE A 53 11.91 -8.82 1.09
N GLU A 54 13.18 -8.56 0.86
CA GLU A 54 13.82 -8.62 -0.45
C GLU A 54 13.68 -10.02 -1.07
N ARG A 55 14.00 -11.07 -0.31
CA ARG A 55 13.81 -12.46 -0.76
C ARG A 55 12.34 -12.77 -1.10
N LYS A 56 11.40 -12.24 -0.32
CA LYS A 56 9.96 -12.40 -0.60
C LYS A 56 9.55 -11.67 -1.86
N MET A 57 10.00 -10.43 -2.07
CA MET A 57 9.74 -9.69 -3.30
C MET A 57 10.29 -10.42 -4.52
N LEU A 58 11.54 -10.91 -4.43
CA LEU A 58 12.18 -11.68 -5.48
C LEU A 58 11.38 -12.94 -5.83
N GLN A 59 10.97 -13.70 -4.81
CA GLN A 59 10.17 -14.91 -4.98
C GLN A 59 8.81 -14.60 -5.65
N HIS A 60 8.12 -13.56 -5.20
CA HIS A 60 6.83 -13.15 -5.79
C HIS A 60 7.01 -12.67 -7.23
N ALA A 61 8.08 -11.90 -7.53
CA ALA A 61 8.39 -11.46 -8.87
C ALA A 61 8.67 -12.65 -9.80
N ARG A 62 9.49 -13.62 -9.35
CA ARG A 62 9.77 -14.86 -10.10
C ARG A 62 8.50 -15.65 -10.41
N ASN A 63 7.61 -15.80 -9.45
CA ASN A 63 6.34 -16.49 -9.65
C ASN A 63 5.46 -15.76 -10.68
N ARG A 64 5.33 -14.42 -10.57
CA ARG A 64 4.58 -13.62 -11.55
C ARG A 64 5.19 -13.68 -12.95
N ALA A 65 6.52 -13.64 -13.06
CA ALA A 65 7.22 -13.78 -14.34
C ALA A 65 6.91 -15.15 -14.98
N ARG A 66 7.00 -16.23 -14.20
CA ARG A 66 6.69 -17.59 -14.67
C ARG A 66 5.24 -17.73 -15.14
N ILE A 67 4.26 -17.23 -14.36
CA ILE A 67 2.83 -17.32 -14.70
C ILE A 67 2.52 -16.54 -15.99
N ASN A 68 3.17 -15.41 -16.20
CA ASN A 68 2.90 -14.51 -17.34
C ASN A 68 3.92 -14.68 -18.46
N SER A 69 4.75 -15.72 -18.45
CA SER A 69 5.78 -15.99 -19.46
C SER A 69 6.67 -14.78 -19.75
N ARG A 70 7.13 -14.09 -18.70
CA ARG A 70 7.95 -12.88 -18.80
C ARG A 70 9.41 -13.21 -18.49
N GLU A 71 10.31 -12.45 -19.07
CA GLU A 71 11.72 -12.47 -18.73
C GLU A 71 11.92 -12.22 -17.22
N PHE A 72 12.88 -12.94 -16.63
CA PHE A 72 13.25 -12.79 -15.23
C PHE A 72 14.78 -12.90 -15.09
N ASN A 73 15.43 -11.76 -14.92
CA ASN A 73 16.90 -11.64 -14.83
C ASN A 73 17.30 -10.69 -13.69
N ILE A 74 16.68 -10.85 -12.52
CA ILE A 74 17.06 -10.11 -11.30
C ILE A 74 17.47 -11.06 -10.19
N THR A 75 18.35 -10.56 -9.34
CA THR A 75 18.84 -11.19 -8.11
C THR A 75 18.33 -10.44 -6.88
N ILE A 76 18.74 -10.85 -5.70
CA ILE A 76 18.41 -10.13 -4.47
C ILE A 76 19.12 -8.77 -4.39
N ASP A 77 20.29 -8.66 -5.01
CA ASP A 77 21.12 -7.45 -4.96
C ASP A 77 20.51 -6.30 -5.80
N ASP A 78 19.62 -6.65 -6.73
CA ASP A 78 18.84 -5.65 -7.51
C ASP A 78 17.65 -5.09 -6.73
N ILE A 79 17.38 -5.58 -5.51
CA ILE A 79 16.23 -5.17 -4.70
C ILE A 79 16.71 -4.38 -3.48
N SER A 80 16.70 -3.07 -3.58
CA SER A 80 16.96 -2.15 -2.47
C SER A 80 15.67 -1.50 -2.00
N ILE A 81 15.35 -1.62 -0.70
CA ILE A 81 14.15 -1.02 -0.11
C ILE A 81 14.52 0.36 0.45
N PRO A 82 14.07 1.46 -0.19
CA PRO A 82 14.36 2.80 0.30
C PRO A 82 13.52 3.12 1.56
N SER A 83 13.94 4.12 2.33
CA SER A 83 13.19 4.57 3.51
C SER A 83 11.83 5.20 3.15
N HIS A 84 11.73 5.80 1.96
CA HIS A 84 10.54 6.46 1.44
C HIS A 84 10.24 6.00 0.01
N CYS A 85 8.97 5.95 -0.34
CA CYS A 85 8.53 5.66 -1.70
C CYS A 85 9.04 6.73 -2.67
N PRO A 86 9.81 6.37 -3.71
CA PRO A 86 10.35 7.35 -4.66
C PRO A 86 9.27 8.06 -5.48
N VAL A 87 8.06 7.48 -5.57
CA VAL A 87 6.94 8.04 -6.34
C VAL A 87 6.09 8.99 -5.51
N LEU A 88 5.73 8.60 -4.28
CA LEU A 88 4.77 9.33 -3.44
C LEU A 88 5.41 10.02 -2.24
N GLY A 89 6.69 9.81 -1.95
CA GLY A 89 7.39 10.39 -0.82
C GLY A 89 6.95 9.86 0.56
N ILE A 90 6.00 8.93 0.63
CA ILE A 90 5.54 8.35 1.89
C ILE A 90 6.58 7.38 2.45
N LYS A 91 6.71 7.34 3.78
CA LYS A 91 7.61 6.42 4.47
C LYS A 91 7.20 4.97 4.19
N LEU A 92 8.15 4.13 3.79
CA LEU A 92 7.89 2.70 3.60
C LEU A 92 7.98 1.97 4.94
N VAL A 93 6.94 1.21 5.24
CA VAL A 93 6.82 0.43 6.48
C VAL A 93 6.48 -1.01 6.13
N HIS A 94 7.23 -1.94 6.69
CA HIS A 94 6.92 -3.37 6.54
C HIS A 94 5.69 -3.73 7.37
N GLY A 95 4.54 -3.78 6.71
CA GLY A 95 3.26 -4.21 7.27
C GLY A 95 2.77 -5.55 6.69
N TRP A 96 1.68 -6.10 7.27
CA TRP A 96 1.10 -7.38 6.85
C TRP A 96 -0.28 -7.24 6.25
N ASP A 97 -0.93 -6.16 6.54
CA ASP A 97 -2.30 -5.92 6.15
C ASP A 97 -2.28 -4.74 5.20
N ASP A 98 -2.67 -4.90 3.96
CA ASP A 98 -3.01 -3.92 2.91
C ASP A 98 -2.57 -2.45 3.16
N ASP A 99 -1.47 -2.29 3.88
CA ASP A 99 -0.95 -0.98 4.22
C ASP A 99 -0.41 -0.34 2.93
N GLU A 100 -0.97 0.80 2.60
CA GLU A 100 -0.58 1.61 1.44
C GLU A 100 0.91 1.93 1.42
N SER A 101 1.55 1.95 2.58
CA SER A 101 2.98 2.19 2.77
C SER A 101 3.87 0.95 2.62
N CYS A 102 3.29 -0.25 2.46
CA CYS A 102 4.06 -1.49 2.34
C CYS A 102 4.95 -1.47 1.09
N PRO A 103 6.26 -1.79 1.21
CA PRO A 103 7.15 -1.84 0.05
C PRO A 103 6.78 -3.00 -0.88
N THR A 104 6.72 -2.73 -2.17
CA THR A 104 6.46 -3.70 -3.24
C THR A 104 7.43 -3.51 -4.39
N LEU A 105 7.80 -4.61 -5.06
CA LEU A 105 8.59 -4.56 -6.28
C LEU A 105 7.69 -4.29 -7.48
N GLU A 106 7.96 -3.19 -8.17
CA GLU A 106 7.25 -2.70 -9.35
C GLU A 106 8.16 -2.78 -10.58
N ARG A 107 7.57 -2.97 -11.77
CA ARG A 107 8.26 -2.84 -13.07
C ARG A 107 8.01 -1.44 -13.61
N ILE A 108 9.07 -0.77 -14.08
CA ILE A 108 8.97 0.59 -14.66
C ILE A 108 8.13 0.54 -15.93
N ASP A 109 8.48 -0.34 -16.86
CA ASP A 109 7.69 -0.65 -18.06
C ASP A 109 6.99 -2.00 -17.91
N ASN A 110 5.67 -1.99 -18.04
CA ASN A 110 4.84 -3.19 -17.94
C ASN A 110 5.03 -4.18 -19.11
N ASN A 111 5.57 -3.74 -20.24
CA ASN A 111 5.83 -4.59 -21.40
C ASN A 111 7.14 -5.35 -21.28
N VAL A 112 8.08 -4.88 -20.47
CA VAL A 112 9.36 -5.51 -20.19
C VAL A 112 9.25 -6.43 -18.99
N GLY A 113 10.09 -7.47 -18.91
CA GLY A 113 10.16 -8.39 -17.79
C GLY A 113 10.81 -7.79 -16.54
N TYR A 114 11.25 -8.67 -15.64
CA TYR A 114 11.99 -8.30 -14.44
C TYR A 114 13.49 -8.29 -14.78
N THR A 115 13.99 -7.11 -15.16
CA THR A 115 15.42 -6.87 -15.40
C THR A 115 15.93 -5.81 -14.42
N PRO A 116 17.24 -5.73 -14.12
CA PRO A 116 17.78 -4.76 -13.14
C PRO A 116 17.36 -3.33 -13.44
N ASP A 117 17.36 -2.91 -14.71
CA ASP A 117 16.99 -1.55 -15.12
C ASP A 117 15.48 -1.31 -15.16
N ASN A 118 14.67 -2.36 -15.05
CA ASN A 118 13.20 -2.28 -15.14
C ASN A 118 12.48 -2.53 -13.82
N VAL A 119 13.18 -2.63 -12.71
CA VAL A 119 12.56 -2.85 -11.40
C VAL A 119 12.89 -1.74 -10.42
N MET A 120 11.95 -1.45 -9.54
CA MET A 120 12.13 -0.52 -8.43
C MET A 120 11.22 -0.89 -7.27
N VAL A 121 11.62 -0.52 -6.06
CA VAL A 121 10.75 -0.69 -4.89
C VAL A 121 9.95 0.59 -4.64
N VAL A 122 8.63 0.45 -4.62
CA VAL A 122 7.66 1.53 -4.37
C VAL A 122 6.68 1.14 -3.28
N SER A 123 5.83 2.05 -2.84
CA SER A 123 4.71 1.72 -1.94
C SER A 123 3.62 0.91 -2.65
N ALA A 124 2.88 0.11 -1.90
CA ALA A 124 1.71 -0.62 -2.42
C ALA A 124 0.68 0.33 -3.04
N LEU A 125 0.53 1.54 -2.48
CA LEU A 125 -0.32 2.59 -3.07
C LEU A 125 0.18 3.02 -4.44
N ALA A 126 1.47 3.36 -4.58
CA ALA A 126 2.04 3.78 -5.87
C ALA A 126 1.90 2.69 -6.93
N ASN A 127 2.20 1.43 -6.57
CA ASN A 127 2.06 0.28 -7.45
C ASN A 127 0.59 0.09 -7.89
N ARG A 128 -0.36 0.19 -6.99
CA ARG A 128 -1.79 0.08 -7.27
C ARG A 128 -2.29 1.22 -8.16
N VAL A 129 -1.85 2.45 -7.93
CA VAL A 129 -2.19 3.62 -8.77
C VAL A 129 -1.65 3.45 -10.19
N LYS A 130 -0.41 3.00 -10.34
CA LYS A 130 0.17 2.74 -11.67
C LYS A 130 -0.50 1.54 -12.34
N SER A 131 -0.62 0.40 -11.63
CA SER A 131 -1.20 -0.84 -12.16
C SER A 131 -0.69 -1.16 -13.56
N SER A 132 -1.57 -1.31 -14.55
CA SER A 132 -1.26 -1.53 -15.97
C SER A 132 -1.26 -0.25 -16.82
N ALA A 133 -1.50 0.92 -16.19
CA ALA A 133 -1.61 2.18 -16.91
C ALA A 133 -0.27 2.63 -17.48
N THR A 134 -0.32 3.26 -18.66
CA THR A 134 0.82 3.99 -19.21
C THR A 134 1.00 5.33 -18.50
N TRP A 135 2.20 5.91 -18.60
CA TRP A 135 2.46 7.21 -17.98
C TRP A 135 1.53 8.32 -18.55
N GLN A 136 1.18 8.24 -19.85
CA GLN A 136 0.26 9.16 -20.50
C GLN A 136 -1.14 9.07 -19.87
N GLN A 137 -1.63 7.84 -19.65
CA GLN A 137 -2.93 7.60 -19.00
C GLN A 137 -2.94 8.13 -17.56
N ILE A 138 -1.86 7.91 -16.80
CA ILE A 138 -1.74 8.43 -15.43
C ILE A 138 -1.82 9.96 -15.42
N ILE A 139 -1.10 10.64 -16.33
CA ILE A 139 -1.15 12.10 -16.44
C ILE A 139 -2.57 12.56 -16.81
N GLN A 140 -3.22 11.90 -17.75
CA GLN A 140 -4.58 12.27 -18.18
C GLN A 140 -5.59 12.14 -17.04
N VAL A 141 -5.54 11.04 -16.30
CA VAL A 141 -6.37 10.81 -15.11
C VAL A 141 -6.09 11.87 -14.05
N GLY A 142 -4.81 12.12 -13.75
CA GLY A 142 -4.40 13.14 -12.76
C GLY A 142 -4.88 14.54 -13.12
N LYS A 143 -4.76 14.95 -14.39
CA LYS A 143 -5.28 16.24 -14.88
C LYS A 143 -6.79 16.33 -14.70
N PHE A 144 -7.54 15.32 -15.11
CA PHE A 144 -8.98 15.29 -14.98
C PHE A 144 -9.46 15.52 -13.53
N TYR A 145 -8.92 14.75 -12.59
CA TYR A 145 -9.33 14.90 -11.18
C TYR A 145 -8.86 16.22 -10.55
N LYS A 146 -7.69 16.71 -10.94
CA LYS A 146 -7.20 18.03 -10.52
C LYS A 146 -8.16 19.14 -10.97
N ASP A 147 -8.55 19.14 -12.23
CA ASP A 147 -9.48 20.15 -12.78
C ASP A 147 -10.85 20.06 -12.14
N LEU A 148 -11.33 18.87 -11.88
CA LEU A 148 -12.58 18.64 -11.18
C LEU A 148 -12.57 19.21 -9.74
N ASP A 149 -11.48 19.02 -9.00
CA ASP A 149 -11.30 19.56 -7.64
C ASP A 149 -11.23 21.09 -7.66
N LEU A 150 -10.46 21.67 -8.59
CA LEU A 150 -10.38 23.12 -8.76
C LEU A 150 -11.71 23.74 -9.06
N ASN A 151 -12.52 23.15 -9.96
CA ASN A 151 -13.86 23.62 -10.29
C ASN A 151 -14.81 23.57 -9.08
N LYS A 152 -14.76 22.51 -8.28
CA LYS A 152 -15.53 22.41 -7.03
C LYS A 152 -15.14 23.47 -6.02
N ARG A 153 -13.85 23.74 -5.83
CA ARG A 153 -13.33 24.78 -4.93
C ARG A 153 -13.79 26.16 -5.39
N GLN A 154 -13.69 26.48 -6.68
CA GLN A 154 -14.15 27.76 -7.25
C GLN A 154 -15.67 27.96 -7.08
N ALA A 155 -16.48 26.92 -7.31
CA ALA A 155 -17.92 27.00 -7.10
C ALA A 155 -18.29 27.26 -5.63
N LYS A 156 -17.59 26.61 -4.68
CA LYS A 156 -17.76 26.85 -3.23
C LYS A 156 -17.41 28.30 -2.87
N THR A 157 -16.29 28.81 -3.37
CA THR A 157 -15.83 30.18 -3.14
C THR A 157 -16.82 31.20 -3.68
N LYS A 158 -17.34 31.03 -4.92
CA LYS A 158 -18.38 31.88 -5.50
C LYS A 158 -19.65 31.92 -4.64
N LYS A 159 -20.09 30.78 -4.08
CA LYS A 159 -21.25 30.73 -3.17
C LYS A 159 -21.02 31.54 -1.91
N VAL A 160 -19.85 31.42 -1.29
CA VAL A 160 -19.47 32.17 -0.06
C VAL A 160 -19.44 33.66 -0.34
N ILE A 161 -18.78 34.11 -1.43
CA ILE A 161 -18.74 35.52 -1.81
C ILE A 161 -20.14 36.08 -2.03
N LYS A 162 -21.03 35.34 -2.71
CA LYS A 162 -22.41 35.73 -2.91
C LYS A 162 -23.19 35.94 -1.60
N SER A 163 -22.94 35.05 -0.62
CA SER A 163 -23.54 35.15 0.73
C SER A 163 -23.05 36.37 1.50
N ILE A 164 -21.75 36.62 1.49
CA ILE A 164 -21.13 37.79 2.14
C ILE A 164 -21.66 39.08 1.53
N LYS A 165 -21.71 39.19 0.20
CA LYS A 165 -22.29 40.37 -0.47
C LYS A 165 -23.75 40.64 -0.04
N LYS A 166 -24.58 39.60 0.10
CA LYS A 166 -25.95 39.73 0.60
C LYS A 166 -26.00 40.28 2.04
N ILE A 167 -25.12 39.84 2.90
CA ILE A 167 -25.02 40.29 4.31
C ILE A 167 -24.64 41.78 4.35
N ILE A 168 -23.59 42.15 3.62
CA ILE A 168 -23.14 43.57 3.55
C ILE A 168 -24.23 44.49 3.05
N ILE A 169 -24.93 44.10 1.97
CA ILE A 169 -26.06 44.89 1.44
C ILE A 169 -27.14 45.03 2.50
N ARG A 170 -27.52 43.97 3.20
CA ARG A 170 -28.55 44.03 4.27
C ARG A 170 -28.11 44.94 5.44
N GLN A 171 -26.85 44.91 5.83
CA GLN A 171 -26.31 45.80 6.86
C GLN A 171 -26.36 47.25 6.46
N ARG A 172 -25.86 47.55 5.25
CA ARG A 172 -25.94 48.93 4.70
C ARG A 172 -27.36 49.47 4.61
N MET A 173 -28.29 48.65 4.17
CA MET A 173 -29.70 49.04 4.12
C MET A 173 -30.33 49.32 5.49
N LYS A 174 -29.91 48.56 6.51
CA LYS A 174 -30.33 48.81 7.93
C LYS A 174 -29.76 50.12 8.46
N GLU A 175 -28.52 50.44 8.14
CA GLU A 175 -27.86 51.70 8.57
C GLU A 175 -28.53 52.92 7.89
N LEU A 176 -28.82 52.82 6.61
CA LEU A 176 -29.52 53.89 5.89
C LEU A 176 -30.94 54.16 6.42
N LYS A 177 -31.65 53.10 6.89
CA LYS A 177 -32.96 53.25 7.54
C LYS A 177 -32.91 53.87 8.94
N LYS A 178 -31.79 53.75 9.65
CA LYS A 178 -31.61 54.40 10.97
C LYS A 178 -31.24 55.88 10.91
N ARG A 179 -30.83 56.36 9.73
CA ARG A 179 -30.44 57.76 9.49
C ARG A 179 -31.58 58.64 8.96
N LYS A 180 -32.73 58.02 8.71
CA LYS A 180 -33.99 58.74 8.40
C LYS A 180 -34.88 58.75 9.62
#